data_11daa16664e5330d28c25a65264c7b4b
#
_entry.id   11daa16664e5330d28c25a65264c7b4b
#
_cell.length_a   1.000
_cell.length_b   1.000
_cell.length_c   1.000
_cell.angle_alpha   90.00
_cell.angle_beta   90.00
_cell.angle_gamma   90.00
#
_symmetry.space_group_name_H-M   'P 1'
#
loop_
_entity.id
_entity.type
_entity.pdbx_description
1 polymer ?
#
loop_
_entity_poly.entity_id
_entity_poly.type
_entity_poly.pdbx_seq_one_letter_code
_entity_poly.pdbx_strand_id
1 'polypeptide(L)'
;MFSVIFEVQPRPEQWDAYLGYAKMLRPELERIEGFVDNIRYRSLTREGWILSLSGWRDEKALVRWRTRAGHHEVQEKGRGEILLDYHLRVGQVTRDSRPPAGHVVREQRLDETETGAGTTVTLIDRRRPADRVEGALALPEGAPLRGGRVVRDYGMFDRREAPPYYPEVRRAEAVRS
;
A
#
# COMPACT_ATOMS: atom_id res chain seq x y z
N MET A 1 13.25 -3.83 3.74
CA MET A 1 12.08 -3.92 2.85
C MET A 1 10.86 -3.37 3.56
N PHE A 2 9.95 -2.71 2.84
CA PHE A 2 8.71 -2.14 3.37
C PHE A 2 7.51 -2.67 2.62
N SER A 3 6.37 -2.69 3.27
CA SER A 3 5.08 -2.95 2.63
C SER A 3 4.08 -1.85 2.96
N VAL A 4 3.29 -1.46 1.98
CA VAL A 4 2.12 -0.63 2.20
C VAL A 4 0.88 -1.50 2.03
N ILE A 5 0.07 -1.52 3.07
CA ILE A 5 -1.21 -2.19 3.15
C ILE A 5 -2.27 -1.10 3.04
N PHE A 6 -2.86 -0.95 1.87
CA PHE A 6 -3.85 0.08 1.58
C PHE A 6 -5.20 -0.58 1.33
N GLU A 7 -6.05 -0.54 2.35
CA GLU A 7 -7.44 -0.95 2.27
C GLU A 7 -8.27 0.26 1.84
N VAL A 8 -9.08 0.12 0.83
CA VAL A 8 -9.81 1.25 0.23
C VAL A 8 -11.20 0.84 -0.20
N GLN A 9 -12.16 1.73 0.02
CA GLN A 9 -13.53 1.60 -0.44
C GLN A 9 -13.87 2.75 -1.40
N PRO A 10 -13.81 2.52 -2.72
CA PRO A 10 -14.34 3.47 -3.69
C PRO A 10 -15.85 3.63 -3.53
N ARG A 11 -16.38 4.80 -3.88
CA ARG A 11 -17.81 4.97 -4.08
C ARG A 11 -18.27 4.03 -5.18
N PRO A 12 -19.45 3.38 -5.06
CA PRO A 12 -19.91 2.41 -6.07
C PRO A 12 -19.89 2.97 -7.49
N GLU A 13 -20.33 4.21 -7.66
CA GLU A 13 -20.35 4.94 -8.94
C GLU A 13 -18.95 5.36 -9.44
N GLN A 14 -17.95 5.32 -8.58
CA GLN A 14 -16.54 5.67 -8.88
C GLN A 14 -15.61 4.45 -8.95
N TRP A 15 -16.16 3.26 -8.92
CA TRP A 15 -15.37 2.02 -8.95
C TRP A 15 -14.44 1.94 -10.16
N ASP A 16 -14.98 2.20 -11.35
CA ASP A 16 -14.19 2.14 -12.59
C ASP A 16 -13.19 3.30 -12.68
N ALA A 17 -13.56 4.47 -12.17
CA ALA A 17 -12.65 5.62 -12.08
C ALA A 17 -11.44 5.28 -11.18
N TYR A 18 -11.66 4.69 -10.01
CA TYR A 18 -10.58 4.23 -9.13
C TYR A 18 -9.63 3.26 -9.83
N LEU A 19 -10.18 2.25 -10.51
CA LEU A 19 -9.38 1.28 -11.24
C LEU A 19 -8.64 1.92 -12.43
N GLY A 20 -9.26 2.89 -13.09
CA GLY A 20 -8.66 3.71 -14.14
C GLY A 20 -7.44 4.49 -13.66
N TYR A 21 -7.55 5.21 -12.53
CA TYR A 21 -6.42 5.90 -11.92
C TYR A 21 -5.31 4.94 -11.49
N ALA A 22 -5.67 3.81 -10.92
CA ALA A 22 -4.70 2.79 -10.55
C ALA A 22 -3.92 2.25 -11.75
N LYS A 23 -4.60 2.07 -12.89
CA LYS A 23 -3.98 1.66 -14.16
C LYS A 23 -3.11 2.76 -14.75
N MET A 24 -3.58 4.01 -14.72
CA MET A 24 -2.85 5.18 -15.23
C MET A 24 -1.54 5.40 -14.47
N LEU A 25 -1.56 5.26 -13.14
CA LEU A 25 -0.38 5.47 -12.30
C LEU A 25 0.62 4.31 -12.34
N ARG A 26 0.23 3.14 -12.82
CA ARG A 26 1.07 1.94 -12.80
C ARG A 26 2.42 2.11 -13.51
N PRO A 27 2.52 2.69 -14.71
CA PRO A 27 3.81 2.89 -15.37
C PRO A 27 4.76 3.82 -14.61
N GLU A 28 4.24 4.81 -13.91
CA GLU A 28 5.05 5.69 -13.06
C GLU A 28 5.52 4.96 -11.81
N LEU A 29 4.64 4.19 -11.17
CA LEU A 29 4.94 3.37 -10.02
C LEU A 29 6.08 2.39 -10.31
N GLU A 30 6.02 1.70 -11.44
CA GLU A 30 7.00 0.70 -11.86
C GLU A 30 8.39 1.30 -12.17
N ARG A 31 8.46 2.61 -12.46
CA ARG A 31 9.72 3.34 -12.69
C ARG A 31 10.36 3.86 -11.41
N ILE A 32 9.70 3.77 -10.27
CA ILE A 32 10.30 4.22 -9.00
C ILE A 32 11.42 3.26 -8.62
N GLU A 33 12.62 3.79 -8.49
CA GLU A 33 13.74 3.02 -8.01
C GLU A 33 13.45 2.46 -6.61
N GLY A 34 13.50 1.13 -6.47
CA GLY A 34 13.20 0.43 -5.24
C GLY A 34 11.72 0.01 -5.09
N PHE A 35 10.88 0.23 -6.11
CA PHE A 35 9.61 -0.47 -6.21
C PHE A 35 9.84 -1.97 -6.42
N VAL A 36 9.06 -2.81 -5.76
CA VAL A 36 9.19 -4.27 -5.82
C VAL A 36 7.99 -4.88 -6.52
N ASP A 37 6.81 -4.70 -5.95
CA ASP A 37 5.55 -5.24 -6.48
C ASP A 37 4.33 -4.44 -6.02
N ASN A 38 3.21 -4.66 -6.71
CA ASN A 38 1.91 -4.21 -6.24
C ASN A 38 0.82 -5.17 -6.71
N ILE A 39 0.12 -5.76 -5.77
CA ILE A 39 -0.98 -6.68 -6.00
C ILE A 39 -2.26 -6.12 -5.38
N ARG A 40 -3.38 -6.27 -6.07
CA ARG A 40 -4.70 -5.87 -5.56
C ARG A 40 -5.59 -7.07 -5.37
N TYR A 41 -6.31 -7.07 -4.25
CA TYR A 41 -7.26 -8.10 -3.88
C TYR A 41 -8.62 -7.47 -3.62
N ARG A 42 -9.68 -8.12 -4.08
CA ARG A 42 -11.05 -7.77 -3.67
C ARG A 42 -11.34 -8.42 -2.33
N SER A 43 -11.95 -7.68 -1.42
CA SER A 43 -12.41 -8.27 -0.16
C SER A 43 -13.50 -9.32 -0.41
N LEU A 44 -13.42 -10.43 0.30
CA LEU A 44 -14.46 -11.48 0.26
C LEU A 44 -15.54 -11.27 1.33
N THR A 45 -15.25 -10.43 2.34
CA THR A 45 -16.14 -10.25 3.50
C THR A 45 -16.70 -8.83 3.60
N ARG A 46 -16.05 -7.85 2.94
CA ARG A 46 -16.47 -6.45 2.91
C ARG A 46 -16.74 -6.05 1.46
N GLU A 47 -18.02 -5.94 1.10
CA GLU A 47 -18.43 -5.53 -0.24
C GLU A 47 -17.85 -4.14 -0.58
N GLY A 48 -17.40 -3.98 -1.83
CA GLY A 48 -16.82 -2.72 -2.31
C GLY A 48 -15.40 -2.40 -1.79
N TRP A 49 -14.80 -3.24 -0.94
CA TRP A 49 -13.45 -3.03 -0.46
C TRP A 49 -12.39 -3.72 -1.31
N ILE A 50 -11.28 -3.01 -1.49
CA ILE A 50 -10.07 -3.49 -2.17
C ILE A 50 -8.90 -3.38 -1.20
N LEU A 51 -8.04 -4.38 -1.19
CA LEU A 51 -6.71 -4.31 -0.60
C LEU A 51 -5.69 -4.10 -1.73
N SER A 52 -4.94 -3.02 -1.69
CA SER A 52 -3.73 -2.82 -2.50
C SER A 52 -2.51 -3.03 -1.62
N LEU A 53 -1.77 -4.08 -1.90
CA LEU A 53 -0.53 -4.43 -1.21
C LEU A 53 0.64 -4.10 -2.11
N SER A 54 1.55 -3.24 -1.64
CA SER A 54 2.78 -2.93 -2.39
C SER A 54 4.03 -3.20 -1.57
N GLY A 55 5.07 -3.65 -2.26
CA GLY A 55 6.39 -3.94 -1.73
C GLY A 55 7.43 -2.91 -2.18
N TRP A 56 8.35 -2.56 -1.28
CA TRP A 56 9.36 -1.52 -1.47
C TRP A 56 10.70 -1.97 -0.91
N ARG A 57 11.79 -1.70 -1.62
CA ARG A 57 13.14 -2.02 -1.15
C ARG A 57 13.47 -1.34 0.17
N ASP A 58 13.12 -0.07 0.28
CA ASP A 58 13.40 0.78 1.44
C ASP A 58 12.32 1.87 1.59
N GLU A 59 12.33 2.59 2.70
CA GLU A 59 11.38 3.67 2.95
C GLU A 59 11.57 4.84 1.98
N LYS A 60 12.79 5.14 1.57
CA LYS A 60 13.07 6.23 0.63
C LYS A 60 12.37 6.02 -0.71
N ALA A 61 12.33 4.78 -1.20
CA ALA A 61 11.59 4.42 -2.40
C ALA A 61 10.08 4.70 -2.24
N LEU A 62 9.52 4.33 -1.08
CA LEU A 62 8.12 4.62 -0.76
C LEU A 62 7.86 6.13 -0.67
N VAL A 63 8.75 6.89 -0.04
CA VAL A 63 8.65 8.35 0.06
C VAL A 63 8.69 9.00 -1.32
N ARG A 64 9.61 8.57 -2.21
CA ARG A 64 9.66 9.04 -3.60
C ARG A 64 8.34 8.86 -4.32
N TRP A 65 7.67 7.73 -4.14
CA TRP A 65 6.37 7.49 -4.73
C TRP A 65 5.31 8.40 -4.14
N ARG A 66 5.24 8.46 -2.81
CA ARG A 66 4.24 9.26 -2.09
C ARG A 66 4.29 10.75 -2.48
N THR A 67 5.48 11.28 -2.74
CA THR A 67 5.71 12.69 -3.04
C THR A 67 5.68 13.02 -4.54
N ARG A 68 5.41 12.06 -5.42
CA ARG A 68 5.20 12.31 -6.85
C ARG A 68 3.97 13.19 -7.06
N ALA A 69 4.12 14.25 -7.85
CA ALA A 69 3.05 15.20 -8.13
C ALA A 69 1.79 14.52 -8.69
N GLY A 70 1.92 13.68 -9.72
CA GLY A 70 0.79 12.95 -10.30
C GLY A 70 0.09 12.02 -9.32
N HIS A 71 0.84 11.34 -8.45
CA HIS A 71 0.27 10.51 -7.40
C HIS A 71 -0.44 11.36 -6.33
N HIS A 72 0.13 12.52 -5.99
CA HIS A 72 -0.47 13.46 -5.05
C HIS A 72 -1.82 14.01 -5.53
N GLU A 73 -1.90 14.43 -6.79
CA GLU A 73 -3.15 14.90 -7.41
C GLU A 73 -4.24 13.81 -7.35
N VAL A 74 -3.89 12.56 -7.68
CA VAL A 74 -4.82 11.44 -7.58
C VAL A 74 -5.23 11.16 -6.14
N GLN A 75 -4.32 11.32 -5.17
CA GLN A 75 -4.67 11.18 -3.75
C GLN A 75 -5.64 12.27 -3.28
N GLU A 76 -5.46 13.52 -3.67
CA GLU A 76 -6.38 14.62 -3.34
C GLU A 76 -7.76 14.37 -3.93
N LYS A 77 -7.81 14.04 -5.22
CA LYS A 77 -9.06 13.70 -5.90
C LYS A 77 -9.72 12.46 -5.31
N GLY A 78 -8.90 11.47 -4.95
CA GLY A 78 -9.36 10.26 -4.26
C GLY A 78 -10.13 10.59 -2.99
N ARG A 79 -9.55 11.40 -2.11
CA ARG A 79 -10.18 11.79 -0.84
C ARG A 79 -11.44 12.64 -1.03
N GLY A 80 -11.45 13.54 -2.03
CA GLY A 80 -12.56 14.47 -2.24
C GLY A 80 -13.76 13.84 -2.94
N GLU A 81 -13.51 13.00 -3.95
CA GLU A 81 -14.55 12.63 -4.92
C GLU A 81 -14.77 11.13 -5.07
N ILE A 82 -13.69 10.31 -4.93
CA ILE A 82 -13.71 8.93 -5.39
C ILE A 82 -13.95 7.94 -4.26
N LEU A 83 -13.37 8.21 -3.07
CA LEU A 83 -13.36 7.25 -1.98
C LEU A 83 -14.45 7.55 -0.94
N LEU A 84 -15.05 6.47 -0.43
CA LEU A 84 -15.88 6.51 0.78
C LEU A 84 -15.01 6.44 2.02
N ASP A 85 -14.03 5.54 2.00
CA ASP A 85 -13.13 5.32 3.12
C ASP A 85 -11.83 4.66 2.66
N TYR A 86 -10.78 4.80 3.47
CA TYR A 86 -9.55 4.02 3.34
C TYR A 86 -8.83 3.90 4.68
N HIS A 87 -8.03 2.85 4.76
CA HIS A 87 -7.09 2.62 5.85
C HIS A 87 -5.73 2.23 5.26
N LEU A 88 -4.67 2.90 5.70
CA LEU A 88 -3.33 2.68 5.19
C LEU A 88 -2.37 2.39 6.34
N ARG A 89 -1.65 1.28 6.20
CA ARG A 89 -0.55 0.92 7.09
C ARG A 89 0.73 0.84 6.30
N VAL A 90 1.78 1.45 6.84
CA VAL A 90 3.14 1.25 6.38
C VAL A 90 3.83 0.34 7.37
N GLY A 91 4.37 -0.76 6.87
CA GLY A 91 5.07 -1.75 7.69
C GLY A 91 6.50 -1.98 7.22
N GLN A 92 7.44 -2.00 8.15
CA GLN A 92 8.76 -2.56 7.92
C GLN A 92 8.65 -4.08 7.92
N VAL A 93 9.05 -4.72 6.83
CA VAL A 93 9.05 -6.19 6.73
C VAL A 93 10.17 -6.74 7.60
N THR A 94 9.79 -7.49 8.61
CA THR A 94 10.73 -8.13 9.55
C THR A 94 10.95 -9.60 9.23
N ARG A 95 10.00 -10.23 8.53
CA ARG A 95 10.05 -11.63 8.13
C ARG A 95 9.32 -11.83 6.81
N ASP A 96 9.93 -12.55 5.90
CA ASP A 96 9.30 -13.01 4.66
C ASP A 96 9.80 -14.42 4.36
N SER A 97 8.89 -15.37 4.23
CA SER A 97 9.24 -16.78 3.93
C SER A 97 9.57 -16.99 2.45
N ARG A 98 9.17 -16.04 1.58
CA ARG A 98 9.45 -16.07 0.13
C ARG A 98 9.72 -14.65 -0.36
N PRO A 99 10.88 -14.07 -0.01
CA PRO A 99 11.21 -12.73 -0.45
C PRO A 99 11.29 -12.68 -1.98
N PRO A 100 10.91 -11.58 -2.61
CA PRO A 100 11.07 -11.40 -4.04
C PRO A 100 12.52 -11.59 -4.48
N ALA A 101 12.74 -12.09 -5.69
CA ALA A 101 14.09 -12.37 -6.21
C ALA A 101 14.98 -11.12 -6.12
N GLY A 102 16.18 -11.29 -5.62
CA GLY A 102 17.15 -10.21 -5.43
C GLY A 102 16.90 -9.31 -4.20
N HIS A 103 15.86 -9.59 -3.40
CA HIS A 103 15.55 -8.84 -2.18
C HIS A 103 15.85 -9.66 -0.93
N VAL A 104 16.47 -9.00 0.05
CA VAL A 104 16.75 -9.60 1.35
C VAL A 104 16.02 -8.80 2.41
N VAL A 105 15.34 -9.51 3.31
CA VAL A 105 14.77 -8.88 4.50
C VAL A 105 15.94 -8.50 5.41
N ARG A 106 16.16 -7.20 5.55
CA ARG A 106 17.13 -6.65 6.51
C ARG A 106 16.38 -5.72 7.44
N GLU A 107 16.74 -5.73 8.69
CA GLU A 107 16.31 -4.71 9.61
C GLU A 107 16.94 -3.39 9.16
N GLN A 108 16.11 -2.45 8.75
CA GLN A 108 16.54 -1.11 8.36
C GLN A 108 16.01 -0.14 9.41
N ARG A 109 16.92 0.54 10.08
CA ARG A 109 16.54 1.68 10.89
C ARG A 109 16.34 2.88 9.98
N LEU A 110 15.24 3.55 10.15
CA LEU A 110 14.83 4.65 9.31
C LEU A 110 14.84 5.92 10.12
N ASP A 111 15.54 6.90 9.60
CA ASP A 111 15.68 8.20 10.23
C ASP A 111 14.41 9.06 10.09
N GLU A 112 13.50 8.66 9.21
CA GLU A 112 12.34 9.46 8.82
C GLU A 112 11.03 8.96 9.45
N THR A 113 11.05 7.86 10.20
CA THR A 113 9.85 7.27 10.81
C THR A 113 10.10 6.97 12.27
N GLU A 114 9.38 7.65 13.15
CA GLU A 114 9.32 7.28 14.55
C GLU A 114 8.50 5.99 14.71
N THR A 115 9.14 4.97 15.25
CA THR A 115 8.45 3.72 15.57
C THR A 115 7.83 3.83 16.96
N GLY A 116 6.52 4.03 17.04
CA GLY A 116 5.76 3.90 18.26
C GLY A 116 5.72 2.47 18.82
N ALA A 117 4.89 2.22 19.80
CA ALA A 117 4.66 0.88 20.34
C ALA A 117 4.23 -0.06 19.21
N GLY A 118 5.01 -1.14 19.03
CA GLY A 118 4.96 -1.93 17.81
C GLY A 118 3.70 -2.75 17.63
N THR A 119 2.82 -2.34 16.71
CA THR A 119 1.80 -3.20 16.14
C THR A 119 2.43 -4.06 15.06
N THR A 120 2.19 -5.38 15.11
CA THR A 120 2.64 -6.32 14.08
C THR A 120 1.48 -6.75 13.21
N VAL A 121 1.73 -6.84 11.90
CA VAL A 121 0.80 -7.41 10.93
C VAL A 121 1.44 -8.63 10.30
N THR A 122 0.70 -9.72 10.23
CA THR A 122 1.10 -10.92 9.48
C THR A 122 0.23 -11.06 8.26
N LEU A 123 0.84 -11.04 7.08
CA LEU A 123 0.18 -11.30 5.81
C LEU A 123 0.42 -12.76 5.43
N ILE A 124 -0.65 -13.44 5.09
CA ILE A 124 -0.63 -14.84 4.68
C ILE A 124 -1.18 -14.89 3.26
N ASP A 125 -0.31 -15.18 2.29
CA ASP A 125 -0.75 -15.40 0.92
C ASP A 125 -1.20 -16.85 0.75
N ARG A 126 -2.50 -17.03 0.62
CA ARG A 126 -3.10 -18.31 0.29
C ARG A 126 -3.46 -18.31 -1.19
N ARG A 127 -2.65 -18.95 -2.00
CA ARG A 127 -3.07 -19.30 -3.35
C ARG A 127 -4.14 -20.39 -3.21
N ARG A 128 -5.41 -20.01 -3.45
CA ARG A 128 -6.49 -21.00 -3.53
C ARG A 128 -6.31 -21.83 -4.80
N PRO A 129 -6.37 -23.18 -4.72
CA PRO A 129 -6.89 -23.95 -5.84
C PRO A 129 -8.33 -23.49 -6.09
N ALA A 130 -8.73 -23.35 -7.35
CA ALA A 130 -9.98 -22.73 -7.77
C ALA A 130 -11.28 -23.34 -7.20
N ASP A 131 -11.22 -24.46 -6.44
CA ASP A 131 -12.35 -25.31 -6.19
C ASP A 131 -12.70 -25.56 -4.71
N ARG A 132 -12.24 -24.77 -3.76
CA ARG A 132 -12.64 -24.93 -2.36
C ARG A 132 -13.16 -23.65 -1.75
N VAL A 133 -14.49 -23.58 -1.77
CA VAL A 133 -15.31 -22.82 -0.82
C VAL A 133 -15.52 -23.72 0.39
N GLU A 134 -15.34 -23.15 1.56
CA GLU A 134 -15.74 -23.60 2.90
C GLU A 134 -14.62 -23.98 3.86
N GLY A 135 -14.76 -23.36 4.99
CA GLY A 135 -14.45 -23.87 6.31
C GLY A 135 -13.01 -23.77 6.74
N ALA A 136 -12.86 -23.23 7.93
CA ALA A 136 -11.72 -23.30 8.83
C ALA A 136 -10.34 -22.84 8.28
N LEU A 137 -9.87 -21.87 8.95
CA LEU A 137 -8.58 -21.19 8.92
C LEU A 137 -7.39 -22.06 9.35
N ALA A 138 -7.27 -23.28 8.84
CA ALA A 138 -6.01 -23.98 8.94
C ALA A 138 -5.07 -23.38 7.89
N LEU A 139 -3.96 -22.82 8.32
CA LEU A 139 -2.87 -22.39 7.44
C LEU A 139 -2.35 -23.64 6.72
N PRO A 140 -2.39 -23.67 5.37
CA PRO A 140 -1.72 -24.77 4.68
C PRO A 140 -0.24 -24.73 5.04
N GLU A 141 0.32 -25.89 5.33
CA GLU A 141 1.74 -26.04 5.58
C GLU A 141 2.53 -25.44 4.41
N GLY A 142 3.47 -24.52 4.72
CA GLY A 142 4.26 -23.84 3.70
C GLY A 142 3.59 -22.65 2.99
N ALA A 143 2.46 -22.12 3.50
CA ALA A 143 1.91 -20.86 2.98
C ALA A 143 2.93 -19.72 3.13
N PRO A 144 3.12 -18.88 2.09
CA PRO A 144 3.97 -17.71 2.20
C PRO A 144 3.50 -16.79 3.32
N LEU A 145 4.41 -16.46 4.22
CA LEU A 145 4.17 -15.56 5.35
C LEU A 145 5.05 -14.33 5.21
N ARG A 146 4.45 -13.16 5.32
CA ARG A 146 5.18 -11.90 5.47
C ARG A 146 4.75 -11.25 6.76
N GLY A 147 5.67 -11.07 7.68
CA GLY A 147 5.48 -10.34 8.92
C GLY A 147 6.07 -8.95 8.79
N GLY A 148 5.39 -7.95 9.31
CA GLY A 148 5.85 -6.58 9.32
C GLY A 148 5.53 -5.87 10.62
N ARG A 149 6.42 -4.99 11.05
CA ARG A 149 6.18 -4.03 12.12
C ARG A 149 5.53 -2.81 11.50
N VAL A 150 4.35 -2.44 11.97
CA VAL A 150 3.67 -1.24 11.52
C VAL A 150 4.43 -0.03 12.06
N VAL A 151 4.78 0.88 11.19
CA VAL A 151 5.49 2.13 11.51
C VAL A 151 4.60 3.36 11.33
N ARG A 152 3.52 3.24 10.54
CA ARG A 152 2.46 4.24 10.42
C ARG A 152 1.12 3.56 10.20
N ASP A 153 0.09 4.07 10.86
CA ASP A 153 -1.28 3.59 10.77
C ASP A 153 -2.22 4.81 10.73
N TYR A 154 -2.88 5.04 9.59
CA TYR A 154 -3.81 6.15 9.44
C TYR A 154 -4.91 5.86 8.42
N GLY A 155 -6.02 6.54 8.56
CA GLY A 155 -7.17 6.38 7.68
C GLY A 155 -7.61 7.70 7.04
N MET A 156 -8.75 7.64 6.38
CA MET A 156 -9.36 8.81 5.77
C MET A 156 -9.75 9.86 6.80
N PHE A 157 -10.26 9.40 7.93
CA PHE A 157 -10.80 10.24 9.00
C PHE A 157 -9.84 10.37 10.21
N ASP A 158 -9.02 9.36 10.47
CA ASP A 158 -7.95 9.45 11.47
C ASP A 158 -6.60 9.63 10.78
N ARG A 159 -6.08 10.83 10.83
CA ARG A 159 -4.85 11.22 10.14
C ARG A 159 -3.69 11.55 11.06
N ARG A 160 -3.77 11.18 12.35
CA ARG A 160 -2.74 11.52 13.34
C ARG A 160 -1.35 11.03 12.95
N GLU A 161 -1.26 9.85 12.34
CA GLU A 161 0.01 9.28 11.87
C GLU A 161 0.24 9.49 10.36
N ALA A 162 -0.64 10.24 9.68
CA ALA A 162 -0.42 10.54 8.28
C ALA A 162 0.85 11.38 8.12
N PRO A 163 1.76 10.99 7.21
CA PRO A 163 3.00 11.73 7.05
C PRO A 163 2.72 13.14 6.51
N PRO A 164 3.50 14.15 6.92
CA PRO A 164 3.46 15.45 6.28
C PRO A 164 3.90 15.31 4.81
N TYR A 165 3.47 16.28 3.98
CA TYR A 165 3.98 16.36 2.62
C TYR A 165 5.44 16.82 2.66
N TYR A 166 6.35 15.90 2.37
CA TYR A 166 7.77 16.21 2.30
C TYR A 166 8.44 15.33 1.22
N PRO A 167 9.28 15.94 0.34
CA PRO A 167 9.39 17.37 0.09
C PRO A 167 8.05 17.96 -0.36
N GLU A 168 7.88 19.28 -0.19
CA GLU A 168 6.66 19.98 -0.61
C GLU A 168 6.42 19.76 -2.11
N VAL A 169 5.23 19.27 -2.45
CA VAL A 169 4.85 19.03 -3.86
C VAL A 169 4.68 20.38 -4.53
N ARG A 170 5.68 20.83 -5.30
CA ARG A 170 5.54 22.03 -6.12
C ARG A 170 4.58 21.72 -7.25
N ARG A 171 3.44 22.42 -7.29
CA ARG A 171 2.60 22.45 -8.49
C ARG A 171 3.45 23.00 -9.62
N ALA A 172 3.49 22.28 -10.76
CA ALA A 172 4.02 22.86 -11.99
C ALA A 172 3.20 24.14 -12.24
N GLU A 173 3.86 25.30 -12.26
CA GLU A 173 3.21 26.53 -12.69
C GLU A 173 2.68 26.28 -14.10
N ALA A 174 1.35 26.44 -14.26
CA ALA A 174 0.75 26.39 -15.56
C ALA A 174 1.42 27.49 -16.40
N VAL A 175 2.18 27.07 -17.39
CA VAL A 175 2.71 27.99 -18.39
C VAL A 175 1.51 28.65 -19.05
N ARG A 176 1.25 29.88 -18.67
CA ARG A 176 0.27 30.72 -19.36
C ARG A 176 0.88 31.05 -20.71
N SER A 177 0.39 30.41 -21.76
CA SER A 177 0.57 30.83 -23.15
C SER A 177 -0.34 32.00 -23.44
#